data_7419819caea9f1278c6ba260b6cf9273
#
_entry.id   7419819caea9f1278c6ba260b6cf9273
#
_cell.length_a   1.000
_cell.length_b   1.000
_cell.length_c   1.000
_cell.angle_alpha   90.00
_cell.angle_beta   90.00
_cell.angle_gamma   90.00
#
_symmetry.space_group_name_H-M   'P 1'
#
loop_
_entity.id
_entity.type
_entity.pdbx_description
1 polymer ?
#
loop_
_entity_poly.entity_id
_entity_poly.type
_entity_poly.pdbx_seq_one_letter_code
_entity_poly.pdbx_strand_id
1 'polypeptide(L)'
;MVRLWFPMKKSRKSIAAHAPTIGARQVNSAYHRRVASPSELSTSTSRQLQRTSPALIIPVGSVEQHGPHLPLDTDTRIATAVARSVAARLADRNESNWVLAPAIGYGASGEHEGFAGTVSIGTSALRLLLVEFGRSAAQWASRLVFVNGHGGNTEALAAAAALLRYEGRDAGWCSCTAENADAHAGHTETSVLLHISPTDVWVDECLAGNSAPLSKLMPQMRQGGVAAVSELGVLGDPTTATAQEGERILAEMVDACSRRITRWVPDRDGMLT
;
A
#
# COMPACT_ATOMS: atom_id res chain seq x y z
N MET A 1 15.79 -24.46 18.67
CA MET A 1 14.87 -25.60 18.65
C MET A 1 13.97 -25.51 19.87
N VAL A 2 12.81 -24.89 19.75
CA VAL A 2 11.80 -24.86 20.83
C VAL A 2 10.49 -25.34 20.22
N ARG A 3 10.13 -26.58 20.56
CA ARG A 3 8.82 -27.18 20.22
C ARG A 3 7.83 -26.78 21.31
N LEU A 4 6.82 -25.98 20.95
CA LEU A 4 5.64 -25.80 21.78
C LEU A 4 4.65 -26.91 21.50
N TRP A 5 4.47 -27.76 22.47
CA TRP A 5 3.57 -28.91 22.48
C TRP A 5 2.31 -28.56 23.29
N PHE A 6 1.12 -28.62 22.69
CA PHE A 6 -0.14 -28.52 23.40
C PHE A 6 -0.81 -29.87 23.46
N PRO A 7 -1.14 -30.40 24.65
CA PRO A 7 -1.90 -31.65 24.77
C PRO A 7 -3.40 -31.40 24.63
N MET A 8 -4.03 -32.12 23.70
CA MET A 8 -5.49 -32.22 23.64
C MET A 8 -6.01 -33.16 24.70
N LYS A 9 -6.80 -32.67 25.67
CA LYS A 9 -7.62 -33.50 26.55
C LYS A 9 -9.01 -33.66 25.94
N LYS A 10 -9.35 -34.92 25.59
CA LYS A 10 -10.71 -35.37 25.32
C LYS A 10 -11.45 -35.52 26.64
N SER A 11 -12.60 -34.89 26.80
CA SER A 11 -13.61 -35.28 27.76
C SER A 11 -14.98 -35.27 27.11
N ARG A 12 -15.52 -36.47 26.89
CA ARG A 12 -16.92 -36.65 26.48
C ARG A 12 -17.78 -36.58 27.75
N LYS A 13 -18.75 -35.68 27.81
CA LYS A 13 -19.97 -35.83 28.61
C LYS A 13 -21.17 -35.58 27.68
N SER A 14 -21.94 -36.63 27.49
CA SER A 14 -23.24 -36.59 26.86
C SER A 14 -24.26 -35.91 27.81
N ILE A 15 -24.91 -34.88 27.31
CA ILE A 15 -26.12 -34.35 27.92
C ILE A 15 -27.19 -34.35 26.81
N ALA A 16 -28.16 -35.27 26.98
CA ALA A 16 -29.36 -35.25 26.15
C ALA A 16 -30.22 -34.05 26.61
N ALA A 17 -30.51 -33.14 25.70
CA ALA A 17 -31.50 -32.10 25.94
C ALA A 17 -32.47 -32.08 24.73
N HIS A 18 -33.73 -32.19 25.06
CA HIS A 18 -34.88 -32.12 24.19
C HIS A 18 -34.85 -30.81 23.36
N ALA A 19 -34.92 -30.94 22.05
CA ALA A 19 -35.12 -29.82 21.13
C ALA A 19 -36.62 -29.64 20.88
N PRO A 20 -37.18 -28.43 20.97
CA PRO A 20 -38.52 -28.16 20.48
C PRO A 20 -38.53 -28.09 18.95
N THR A 21 -39.48 -28.81 18.36
CA THR A 21 -39.79 -28.83 16.94
C THR A 21 -40.31 -27.46 16.50
N ILE A 22 -39.48 -26.65 15.88
CA ILE A 22 -39.92 -25.40 15.21
C ILE A 22 -40.23 -25.73 13.75
N GLY A 23 -41.48 -25.47 13.38
CA GLY A 23 -42.04 -25.76 12.06
C GLY A 23 -41.22 -25.14 10.92
N ALA A 24 -40.99 -25.92 9.89
CA ALA A 24 -40.36 -25.49 8.65
C ALA A 24 -41.20 -24.40 7.98
N ARG A 25 -40.84 -23.13 8.21
CA ARG A 25 -41.27 -22.04 7.35
C ARG A 25 -40.48 -22.15 6.03
N GLN A 26 -41.19 -22.35 4.94
CA GLN A 26 -40.67 -22.18 3.58
C GLN A 26 -40.06 -20.77 3.51
N VAL A 27 -38.73 -20.71 3.51
CA VAL A 27 -37.98 -19.46 3.20
C VAL A 27 -38.00 -19.34 1.68
N ASN A 28 -38.82 -18.39 1.21
CA ASN A 28 -38.94 -17.98 -0.19
C ASN A 28 -37.55 -17.74 -0.80
N SER A 29 -37.29 -18.45 -1.90
CA SER A 29 -36.11 -18.40 -2.77
C SER A 29 -36.01 -17.09 -3.57
N ALA A 30 -35.95 -15.94 -2.93
CA ALA A 30 -35.87 -14.65 -3.62
C ALA A 30 -34.74 -13.72 -3.13
N TYR A 31 -33.74 -14.23 -2.43
CA TYR A 31 -32.55 -13.46 -2.06
C TYR A 31 -31.29 -14.10 -2.64
N HIS A 32 -31.19 -14.22 -3.96
CA HIS A 32 -29.89 -14.17 -4.59
C HIS A 32 -29.44 -12.70 -4.58
N ARG A 33 -29.03 -12.21 -3.39
CA ARG A 33 -28.10 -11.08 -3.34
C ARG A 33 -26.94 -11.51 -4.23
N ARG A 34 -26.70 -10.79 -5.33
CA ARG A 34 -25.37 -10.75 -5.94
C ARG A 34 -24.44 -10.40 -4.78
N VAL A 35 -23.69 -11.39 -4.31
CA VAL A 35 -22.64 -11.15 -3.32
C VAL A 35 -21.65 -10.28 -4.09
N ALA A 36 -21.64 -8.99 -3.81
CA ALA A 36 -20.64 -8.09 -4.37
C ALA A 36 -19.28 -8.72 -4.07
N SER A 37 -18.42 -8.78 -5.06
CA SER A 37 -17.05 -9.26 -4.85
C SER A 37 -16.41 -8.43 -3.72
N PRO A 38 -15.70 -9.06 -2.78
CA PRO A 38 -15.07 -8.33 -1.70
C PRO A 38 -14.13 -7.26 -2.27
N SER A 39 -14.31 -6.01 -1.90
CA SER A 39 -13.47 -4.89 -2.34
C SER A 39 -12.25 -4.70 -1.43
N GLU A 40 -12.33 -5.14 -0.18
CA GLU A 40 -11.25 -5.03 0.80
C GLU A 40 -11.00 -6.37 1.51
N LEU A 41 -9.72 -6.71 1.65
CA LEU A 41 -9.28 -7.92 2.34
C LEU A 41 -9.66 -7.91 3.82
N SER A 42 -9.53 -6.75 4.48
CA SER A 42 -9.82 -6.56 5.91
C SER A 42 -11.26 -6.85 6.30
N THR A 43 -12.21 -6.69 5.38
CA THR A 43 -13.64 -6.93 5.60
C THR A 43 -14.14 -8.21 4.93
N SER A 44 -13.26 -8.94 4.24
CA SER A 44 -13.59 -10.18 3.55
C SER A 44 -13.49 -11.40 4.47
N THR A 45 -14.25 -12.43 4.17
CA THR A 45 -14.12 -13.73 4.82
C THR A 45 -13.35 -14.71 3.93
N SER A 46 -12.66 -15.67 4.54
CA SER A 46 -11.95 -16.73 3.81
C SER A 46 -12.85 -17.44 2.78
N ARG A 47 -14.12 -17.70 3.14
CA ARG A 47 -15.10 -18.36 2.24
C ARG A 47 -15.44 -17.53 1.00
N GLN A 48 -15.47 -16.18 1.11
CA GLN A 48 -15.70 -15.30 -0.03
C GLN A 48 -14.51 -15.33 -0.99
N LEU A 49 -13.29 -15.26 -0.45
CA LEU A 49 -12.05 -15.24 -1.24
C LEU A 49 -11.79 -16.57 -1.97
N GLN A 50 -12.03 -17.71 -1.31
CA GLN A 50 -11.88 -19.04 -1.93
C GLN A 50 -12.71 -19.23 -3.21
N ARG A 51 -13.84 -18.54 -3.33
CA ARG A 51 -14.75 -18.68 -4.48
C ARG A 51 -14.36 -17.83 -5.68
N THR A 52 -13.48 -16.86 -5.50
CA THR A 52 -13.24 -15.80 -6.49
C THR A 52 -11.82 -15.75 -7.01
N SER A 53 -10.85 -16.39 -6.32
CA SER A 53 -9.41 -16.32 -6.65
C SER A 53 -8.98 -14.89 -7.05
N PRO A 54 -9.15 -13.89 -6.17
CA PRO A 54 -8.98 -12.49 -6.53
C PRO A 54 -7.54 -12.16 -6.84
N ALA A 55 -7.32 -11.05 -7.55
CA ALA A 55 -6.05 -10.36 -7.57
C ALA A 55 -5.95 -9.40 -6.38
N LEU A 56 -4.77 -9.18 -5.82
CA LEU A 56 -4.52 -8.26 -4.71
C LEU A 56 -3.81 -7.00 -5.15
N ILE A 57 -4.30 -5.85 -4.67
CA ILE A 57 -3.59 -4.58 -4.68
C ILE A 57 -3.10 -4.30 -3.26
N ILE A 58 -1.80 -4.12 -3.09
CA ILE A 58 -1.14 -3.98 -1.80
C ILE A 58 -0.46 -2.61 -1.73
N PRO A 59 -1.00 -1.63 -0.97
CA PRO A 59 -0.31 -0.37 -0.73
C PRO A 59 0.96 -0.61 0.09
N VAL A 60 2.06 0.04 -0.29
CA VAL A 60 3.34 0.02 0.43
C VAL A 60 3.78 1.45 0.65
N GLY A 61 3.89 1.86 1.89
CA GLY A 61 4.32 3.20 2.28
C GLY A 61 5.49 3.15 3.25
N SER A 62 5.54 4.16 4.11
CA SER A 62 6.55 4.30 5.16
C SER A 62 5.97 5.02 6.38
N VAL A 63 6.75 5.08 7.45
CA VAL A 63 6.60 6.00 8.58
C VAL A 63 7.89 6.79 8.68
N GLU A 64 7.89 8.01 8.15
CA GLU A 64 9.05 8.89 8.10
C GLU A 64 8.66 10.36 8.21
N GLN A 65 9.64 11.21 8.53
CA GLN A 65 9.41 12.65 8.55
C GLN A 65 8.95 13.16 7.19
N HIS A 66 8.02 14.10 7.18
CA HIS A 66 7.51 14.81 6.00
C HIS A 66 7.44 16.32 6.27
N GLY A 67 8.58 16.90 6.69
CA GLY A 67 8.62 18.30 7.11
C GLY A 67 7.82 18.55 8.40
N PRO A 68 7.64 19.83 8.78
CA PRO A 68 6.87 20.18 9.97
C PRO A 68 5.36 20.11 9.76
N HIS A 69 4.87 19.96 8.52
CA HIS A 69 3.48 20.20 8.14
C HIS A 69 2.68 18.96 7.73
N LEU A 70 3.33 17.83 7.44
CA LEU A 70 2.65 16.58 7.04
C LEU A 70 2.81 15.47 8.09
N PRO A 71 1.83 14.57 8.20
CA PRO A 71 1.91 13.42 9.09
C PRO A 71 2.98 12.41 8.64
N LEU A 72 3.51 11.66 9.61
CA LEU A 72 4.60 10.70 9.38
C LEU A 72 4.20 9.53 8.46
N ASP A 73 2.90 9.23 8.30
CA ASP A 73 2.36 8.17 7.46
C ASP A 73 1.87 8.66 6.08
N THR A 74 2.35 9.82 5.63
CA THR A 74 1.98 10.46 4.35
C THR A 74 2.07 9.49 3.18
N ASP A 75 3.17 8.80 3.00
CA ASP A 75 3.37 7.81 1.92
C ASP A 75 2.35 6.68 1.95
N THR A 76 2.06 6.18 3.15
CA THR A 76 1.06 5.13 3.35
C THR A 76 -0.35 5.60 2.98
N ARG A 77 -0.68 6.85 3.30
CA ARG A 77 -1.97 7.46 2.93
C ARG A 77 -2.08 7.63 1.43
N ILE A 78 -1.06 8.16 0.77
CA ILE A 78 -1.02 8.33 -0.69
C ILE A 78 -1.12 6.98 -1.38
N ALA A 79 -0.28 6.01 -1.02
CA ALA A 79 -0.32 4.66 -1.59
C ALA A 79 -1.69 4.00 -1.42
N THR A 80 -2.34 4.18 -0.25
CA THR A 80 -3.66 3.62 0.04
C THR A 80 -4.75 4.31 -0.80
N ALA A 81 -4.71 5.63 -0.93
CA ALA A 81 -5.68 6.39 -1.74
C ALA A 81 -5.58 6.00 -3.22
N VAL A 82 -4.36 5.92 -3.76
CA VAL A 82 -4.11 5.47 -5.14
C VAL A 82 -4.60 4.03 -5.34
N ALA A 83 -4.17 3.10 -4.49
CA ALA A 83 -4.53 1.68 -4.61
C ALA A 83 -6.05 1.45 -4.52
N ARG A 84 -6.74 2.16 -3.62
CA ARG A 84 -8.21 2.12 -3.47
C ARG A 84 -8.92 2.60 -4.73
N SER A 85 -8.48 3.74 -5.27
CA SER A 85 -9.06 4.34 -6.48
C SER A 85 -8.81 3.46 -7.72
N VAL A 86 -7.62 2.85 -7.81
CA VAL A 86 -7.29 1.87 -8.86
C VAL A 86 -8.20 0.64 -8.76
N ALA A 87 -8.37 0.06 -7.56
CA ALA A 87 -9.23 -1.11 -7.35
C ALA A 87 -10.68 -0.82 -7.77
N ALA A 88 -11.23 0.35 -7.39
CA ALA A 88 -12.56 0.77 -7.79
C ALA A 88 -12.69 0.91 -9.31
N ARG A 89 -11.73 1.56 -9.96
CA ARG A 89 -11.72 1.76 -11.42
C ARG A 89 -11.65 0.45 -12.21
N LEU A 90 -10.85 -0.50 -11.75
CA LEU A 90 -10.72 -1.82 -12.39
C LEU A 90 -12.00 -2.66 -12.20
N ALA A 91 -12.66 -2.55 -11.05
CA ALA A 91 -13.94 -3.19 -10.79
C ALA A 91 -15.05 -2.67 -11.73
N ASP A 92 -15.12 -1.36 -11.96
CA ASP A 92 -16.10 -0.75 -12.86
C ASP A 92 -15.95 -1.22 -14.33
N ARG A 93 -14.72 -1.59 -14.71
CA ARG A 93 -14.44 -2.12 -16.06
C ARG A 93 -14.64 -3.63 -16.21
N ASN A 94 -15.06 -4.32 -15.14
CA ASN A 94 -15.09 -5.79 -15.06
C ASN A 94 -13.72 -6.45 -15.37
N GLU A 95 -12.64 -5.73 -15.12
CA GLU A 95 -11.28 -6.20 -15.33
C GLU A 95 -10.77 -6.90 -14.06
N SER A 96 -11.06 -8.17 -13.90
CA SER A 96 -10.63 -8.99 -12.76
C SER A 96 -11.28 -8.61 -11.41
N ASN A 97 -11.27 -9.55 -10.49
CA ASN A 97 -11.74 -9.33 -9.12
C ASN A 97 -10.56 -8.82 -8.26
N TRP A 98 -10.32 -7.52 -8.24
CA TRP A 98 -9.27 -6.90 -7.45
C TRP A 98 -9.74 -6.63 -6.02
N VAL A 99 -8.91 -7.01 -5.04
CA VAL A 99 -9.16 -6.80 -3.61
C VAL A 99 -8.02 -5.96 -3.03
N LEU A 100 -8.39 -4.88 -2.33
CA LEU A 100 -7.43 -4.02 -1.64
C LEU A 100 -6.98 -4.68 -0.34
N ALA A 101 -5.68 -4.91 -0.18
CA ALA A 101 -5.08 -5.37 1.08
C ALA A 101 -4.88 -4.20 2.06
N PRO A 102 -4.81 -4.46 3.38
CA PRO A 102 -4.25 -3.50 4.33
C PRO A 102 -2.85 -3.07 3.92
N ALA A 103 -2.53 -1.80 4.14
CA ALA A 103 -1.23 -1.27 3.76
C ALA A 103 -0.07 -1.86 4.57
N ILE A 104 1.07 -2.02 3.92
CA ILE A 104 2.37 -2.22 4.57
C ILE A 104 2.91 -0.82 4.88
N GLY A 105 2.76 -0.37 6.13
CA GLY A 105 3.03 1.02 6.53
C GLY A 105 4.44 1.29 7.02
N TYR A 106 5.28 0.28 7.26
CA TYR A 106 6.68 0.47 7.63
C TYR A 106 7.58 0.08 6.47
N GLY A 107 8.40 1.04 6.01
CA GLY A 107 9.25 0.94 4.85
C GLY A 107 10.75 1.02 5.14
N ALA A 108 11.51 1.19 4.08
CA ALA A 108 12.96 1.39 4.09
C ALA A 108 13.27 2.88 3.99
N SER A 109 13.22 3.59 5.11
CA SER A 109 13.35 5.06 5.23
C SER A 109 14.64 5.47 5.92
N GLY A 110 15.74 4.73 5.69
CA GLY A 110 17.04 4.97 6.33
C GLY A 110 17.59 6.37 6.07
N GLU A 111 17.29 6.95 4.92
CA GLU A 111 17.67 8.31 4.55
C GLU A 111 17.03 9.39 5.43
N HIS A 112 15.95 9.06 6.15
CA HIS A 112 15.23 9.96 7.06
C HIS A 112 15.51 9.70 8.55
N GLU A 113 16.37 8.75 8.92
CA GLU A 113 16.64 8.38 10.32
C GLU A 113 17.20 9.53 11.18
N GLY A 114 17.71 10.60 10.56
CA GLY A 114 18.13 11.81 11.28
C GLY A 114 16.98 12.62 11.90
N PHE A 115 15.72 12.30 11.60
CA PHE A 115 14.54 13.03 12.07
C PHE A 115 13.71 12.19 13.04
N ALA A 116 13.25 12.83 14.12
CA ALA A 116 12.37 12.17 15.08
C ALA A 116 11.06 11.70 14.46
N GLY A 117 10.58 10.53 14.86
CA GLY A 117 9.33 9.93 14.37
C GLY A 117 9.53 8.99 13.17
N THR A 118 10.64 9.08 12.46
CA THR A 118 10.97 8.10 11.41
C THR A 118 11.25 6.72 12.02
N VAL A 119 10.61 5.70 11.44
CA VAL A 119 10.83 4.29 11.80
C VAL A 119 11.12 3.51 10.54
N SER A 120 12.39 3.30 10.24
CA SER A 120 12.83 2.47 9.12
C SER A 120 12.99 1.01 9.57
N ILE A 121 12.45 0.07 8.80
CA ILE A 121 12.76 -1.37 9.00
C ILE A 121 13.94 -1.82 8.14
N GLY A 122 14.43 -0.94 7.26
CA GLY A 122 15.53 -1.20 6.34
C GLY A 122 15.14 -2.07 5.14
N THR A 123 15.92 -1.95 4.07
CA THR A 123 15.69 -2.63 2.78
C THR A 123 15.61 -4.15 2.93
N SER A 124 16.50 -4.74 3.74
CA SER A 124 16.55 -6.21 3.89
C SER A 124 15.33 -6.77 4.59
N ALA A 125 14.84 -6.13 5.66
CA ALA A 125 13.66 -6.58 6.37
C ALA A 125 12.39 -6.35 5.53
N LEU A 126 12.28 -5.21 4.85
CA LEU A 126 11.17 -4.95 3.92
C LEU A 126 11.12 -5.98 2.79
N ARG A 127 12.27 -6.27 2.16
CA ARG A 127 12.35 -7.31 1.13
C ARG A 127 11.84 -8.66 1.64
N LEU A 128 12.29 -9.10 2.82
CA LEU A 128 11.85 -10.36 3.42
C LEU A 128 10.33 -10.36 3.67
N LEU A 129 9.80 -9.28 4.23
CA LEU A 129 8.37 -9.10 4.47
C LEU A 129 7.58 -9.24 3.17
N LEU A 130 7.97 -8.51 2.10
CA LEU A 130 7.29 -8.55 0.81
C LEU A 130 7.33 -9.94 0.17
N VAL A 131 8.46 -10.66 0.27
CA VAL A 131 8.60 -12.03 -0.24
C VAL A 131 7.68 -12.99 0.51
N GLU A 132 7.69 -12.99 1.84
CA GLU A 132 6.87 -13.90 2.63
C GLU A 132 5.38 -13.56 2.51
N PHE A 133 5.03 -12.26 2.45
CA PHE A 133 3.67 -11.82 2.13
C PHE A 133 3.23 -12.38 0.76
N GLY A 134 4.06 -12.22 -0.27
CA GLY A 134 3.75 -12.68 -1.62
C GLY A 134 3.62 -14.19 -1.72
N ARG A 135 4.50 -14.94 -1.06
CA ARG A 135 4.44 -16.41 -0.99
C ARG A 135 3.16 -16.90 -0.33
N SER A 136 2.75 -16.25 0.76
CA SER A 136 1.51 -16.57 1.47
C SER A 136 0.27 -16.21 0.67
N ALA A 137 0.21 -14.99 0.15
CA ALA A 137 -0.94 -14.50 -0.60
C ALA A 137 -1.17 -15.26 -1.90
N ALA A 138 -0.12 -15.64 -2.62
CA ALA A 138 -0.19 -16.39 -3.87
C ALA A 138 -0.71 -17.83 -3.72
N GLN A 139 -0.96 -18.32 -2.51
CA GLN A 139 -1.63 -19.61 -2.30
C GLN A 139 -3.12 -19.56 -2.70
N TRP A 140 -3.71 -18.38 -2.71
CA TRP A 140 -5.15 -18.18 -2.97
C TRP A 140 -5.46 -16.99 -3.88
N ALA A 141 -4.57 -16.02 -3.99
CA ALA A 141 -4.70 -14.91 -4.93
C ALA A 141 -4.07 -15.25 -6.27
N SER A 142 -4.73 -14.86 -7.36
CA SER A 142 -4.28 -15.14 -8.73
C SER A 142 -3.13 -14.25 -9.16
N ARG A 143 -3.02 -13.03 -8.58
CA ARG A 143 -2.07 -11.99 -8.97
C ARG A 143 -1.85 -11.02 -7.84
N LEU A 144 -0.63 -10.46 -7.73
CA LEU A 144 -0.25 -9.50 -6.69
C LEU A 144 0.35 -8.25 -7.33
N VAL A 145 -0.11 -7.06 -6.92
CA VAL A 145 0.55 -5.80 -7.27
C VAL A 145 0.80 -4.96 -6.03
N PHE A 146 2.06 -4.57 -5.85
CA PHE A 146 2.46 -3.62 -4.81
C PHE A 146 2.40 -2.20 -5.39
N VAL A 147 1.65 -1.31 -4.73
CA VAL A 147 1.53 0.11 -5.09
C VAL A 147 2.35 0.91 -4.10
N ASN A 148 3.46 1.45 -4.56
CA ASN A 148 4.49 2.06 -3.73
C ASN A 148 4.32 3.58 -3.62
N GLY A 149 4.26 4.10 -2.40
CA GLY A 149 4.24 5.53 -2.09
C GLY A 149 5.60 6.13 -1.73
N HIS A 150 6.63 5.31 -1.45
CA HIS A 150 7.91 5.77 -0.92
C HIS A 150 9.10 5.36 -1.79
N GLY A 151 9.95 6.33 -2.16
CA GLY A 151 11.10 6.10 -3.03
C GLY A 151 12.13 5.10 -2.46
N GLY A 152 12.39 5.14 -1.15
CA GLY A 152 13.33 4.25 -0.47
C GLY A 152 12.96 2.76 -0.51
N ASN A 153 11.69 2.44 -0.77
CA ASN A 153 11.22 1.05 -0.89
C ASN A 153 11.59 0.37 -2.22
N THR A 154 12.02 1.14 -3.22
CA THR A 154 12.19 0.68 -4.61
C THR A 154 13.11 -0.54 -4.72
N GLU A 155 14.26 -0.55 -4.05
CA GLU A 155 15.20 -1.66 -4.08
C GLU A 155 14.59 -2.95 -3.50
N ALA A 156 13.89 -2.82 -2.36
CA ALA A 156 13.23 -3.97 -1.71
C ALA A 156 12.10 -4.54 -2.59
N LEU A 157 11.30 -3.67 -3.21
CA LEU A 157 10.21 -4.05 -4.12
C LEU A 157 10.74 -4.76 -5.37
N ALA A 158 11.75 -4.19 -6.02
CA ALA A 158 12.38 -4.79 -7.19
C ALA A 158 12.92 -6.19 -6.88
N ALA A 159 13.68 -6.32 -5.80
CA ALA A 159 14.25 -7.60 -5.41
C ALA A 159 13.19 -8.63 -4.97
N ALA A 160 12.13 -8.20 -4.29
CA ALA A 160 11.03 -9.09 -3.87
C ALA A 160 10.19 -9.55 -5.07
N ALA A 161 9.80 -8.63 -5.96
CA ALA A 161 9.01 -8.96 -7.13
C ALA A 161 9.77 -9.88 -8.08
N ALA A 162 11.06 -9.60 -8.34
CA ALA A 162 11.90 -10.47 -9.15
C ALA A 162 11.98 -11.89 -8.59
N LEU A 163 12.16 -12.05 -7.27
CA LEU A 163 12.19 -13.36 -6.62
C LEU A 163 10.84 -14.08 -6.69
N LEU A 164 9.73 -13.40 -6.38
CA LEU A 164 8.38 -13.98 -6.46
C LEU A 164 8.07 -14.47 -7.87
N ARG A 165 8.46 -13.71 -8.89
CA ARG A 165 8.29 -14.08 -10.30
C ARG A 165 9.18 -15.25 -10.68
N TYR A 166 10.45 -15.27 -10.24
CA TYR A 166 11.36 -16.41 -10.43
C TYR A 166 10.77 -17.70 -9.82
N GLU A 167 10.07 -17.60 -8.70
CA GLU A 167 9.36 -18.71 -8.05
C GLU A 167 8.01 -19.06 -8.75
N GLY A 168 7.69 -18.43 -9.89
CA GLY A 168 6.50 -18.71 -10.71
C GLY A 168 5.23 -18.02 -10.24
N ARG A 169 5.32 -16.99 -9.38
CA ARG A 169 4.16 -16.20 -8.93
C ARG A 169 3.93 -14.99 -9.83
N ASP A 170 2.67 -14.68 -10.11
CA ASP A 170 2.31 -13.50 -10.90
C ASP A 170 2.29 -12.26 -9.99
N ALA A 171 3.44 -11.62 -9.85
CA ALA A 171 3.66 -10.47 -8.98
C ALA A 171 4.30 -9.30 -9.75
N GLY A 172 3.90 -8.07 -9.43
CA GLY A 172 4.47 -6.85 -9.97
C GLY A 172 4.35 -5.71 -8.99
N TRP A 173 4.92 -4.56 -9.33
CA TRP A 173 4.82 -3.34 -8.55
C TRP A 173 4.80 -2.09 -9.43
N CYS A 174 4.24 -1.00 -8.93
CA CYS A 174 4.31 0.33 -9.53
C CYS A 174 4.42 1.39 -8.45
N SER A 175 4.97 2.57 -8.79
CA SER A 175 5.05 3.71 -7.87
C SER A 175 3.95 4.72 -8.15
N CYS A 176 3.50 5.40 -7.09
CA CYS A 176 2.65 6.58 -7.13
C CYS A 176 3.49 7.77 -7.60
N THR A 177 3.54 7.99 -8.92
CA THR A 177 4.32 9.07 -9.54
C THR A 177 3.43 9.98 -10.35
N ALA A 178 3.71 11.28 -10.30
CA ALA A 178 3.12 12.30 -11.17
C ALA A 178 4.23 13.02 -11.95
N GLU A 179 3.85 13.64 -13.07
CA GLU A 179 4.79 14.46 -13.84
C GLU A 179 5.21 15.70 -13.04
N ASN A 180 6.49 16.07 -13.16
CA ASN A 180 7.08 17.22 -12.46
C ASN A 180 6.91 17.21 -10.93
N ALA A 181 6.72 16.03 -10.32
CA ALA A 181 6.69 15.90 -8.87
C ALA A 181 8.01 16.35 -8.25
N ASP A 182 7.93 17.10 -7.16
CA ASP A 182 9.08 17.35 -6.30
C ASP A 182 9.46 16.10 -5.50
N ALA A 183 10.58 16.16 -4.79
CA ALA A 183 11.21 14.94 -4.31
C ALA A 183 10.60 14.42 -3.00
N HIS A 184 10.19 15.30 -2.08
CA HIS A 184 9.71 14.89 -0.75
C HIS A 184 9.10 16.06 0.03
N ALA A 185 7.93 15.84 0.63
CA ALA A 185 7.22 16.80 1.49
C ALA A 185 7.00 18.19 0.87
N GLY A 186 7.02 18.30 -0.44
CA GLY A 186 6.87 19.57 -1.13
C GLY A 186 5.46 19.77 -1.68
N HIS A 187 5.35 20.43 -2.84
CA HIS A 187 4.08 20.75 -3.49
C HIS A 187 3.20 19.53 -3.74
N THR A 188 3.81 18.45 -4.24
CA THR A 188 3.08 17.25 -4.72
C THR A 188 2.37 16.56 -3.56
N GLU A 189 3.10 16.13 -2.55
CA GLU A 189 2.55 15.37 -1.43
C GLU A 189 1.66 16.24 -0.55
N THR A 190 2.03 17.49 -0.32
CA THR A 190 1.20 18.43 0.43
C THR A 190 -0.13 18.67 -0.27
N SER A 191 -0.13 18.85 -1.60
CA SER A 191 -1.39 19.01 -2.35
C SER A 191 -2.27 17.77 -2.25
N VAL A 192 -1.69 16.58 -2.41
CA VAL A 192 -2.45 15.31 -2.29
C VAL A 192 -3.02 15.16 -0.89
N LEU A 193 -2.25 15.44 0.17
CA LEU A 193 -2.74 15.36 1.56
C LEU A 193 -3.83 16.41 1.84
N LEU A 194 -3.73 17.62 1.31
CA LEU A 194 -4.79 18.63 1.39
C LEU A 194 -6.10 18.15 0.76
N HIS A 195 -6.02 17.31 -0.27
CA HIS A 195 -7.21 16.72 -0.91
C HIS A 195 -7.77 15.54 -0.11
N ILE A 196 -6.94 14.58 0.33
CA ILE A 196 -7.42 13.34 0.94
C ILE A 196 -7.56 13.38 2.47
N SER A 197 -6.82 14.27 3.16
CA SER A 197 -6.78 14.38 4.62
C SER A 197 -6.47 15.81 5.08
N PRO A 198 -7.28 16.81 4.70
CA PRO A 198 -6.97 18.24 4.90
C PRO A 198 -6.81 18.62 6.38
N THR A 199 -7.47 17.92 7.30
CA THR A 199 -7.38 18.18 8.74
C THR A 199 -6.04 17.76 9.37
N ASP A 200 -5.25 16.98 8.66
CA ASP A 200 -3.98 16.45 9.13
C ASP A 200 -2.77 17.20 8.52
N VAL A 201 -3.03 18.25 7.74
CA VAL A 201 -2.00 19.14 7.17
C VAL A 201 -1.90 20.42 7.98
N TRP A 202 -0.74 20.71 8.51
CA TRP A 202 -0.47 21.90 9.31
C TRP A 202 -0.04 23.03 8.38
N VAL A 203 -1.00 23.65 7.70
CA VAL A 203 -0.76 24.64 6.60
C VAL A 203 0.10 25.81 7.06
N ASP A 204 -0.07 26.26 8.30
CA ASP A 204 0.71 27.37 8.87
C ASP A 204 2.19 27.01 9.10
N GLU A 205 2.54 25.72 9.07
CA GLU A 205 3.90 25.21 9.19
C GLU A 205 4.55 24.88 7.83
N CYS A 206 3.88 25.17 6.72
CA CYS A 206 4.43 24.97 5.39
C CYS A 206 5.59 25.91 5.13
N LEU A 207 6.80 25.39 5.00
CA LEU A 207 8.03 26.14 4.72
C LEU A 207 8.74 25.55 3.51
N ALA A 208 9.18 26.39 2.58
CA ALA A 208 9.96 25.95 1.43
C ALA A 208 11.29 25.33 1.89
N GLY A 209 11.59 24.14 1.35
CA GLY A 209 12.83 23.42 1.59
C GLY A 209 13.81 23.53 0.44
N ASN A 210 14.61 22.47 0.25
CA ASN A 210 15.59 22.41 -0.83
C ASN A 210 14.93 21.99 -2.15
N SER A 211 14.80 22.91 -3.10
CA SER A 211 14.19 22.66 -4.41
C SER A 211 15.19 22.26 -5.51
N ALA A 212 16.44 21.95 -5.15
CA ALA A 212 17.41 21.46 -6.14
C ALA A 212 17.00 20.08 -6.67
N PRO A 213 17.26 19.78 -7.95
CA PRO A 213 16.95 18.47 -8.52
C PRO A 213 17.57 17.33 -7.70
N LEU A 214 16.80 16.26 -7.44
CA LEU A 214 17.22 15.13 -6.63
C LEU A 214 18.56 14.54 -7.07
N SER A 215 18.85 14.52 -8.38
CA SER A 215 20.14 14.07 -8.92
C SER A 215 21.35 14.86 -8.39
N LYS A 216 21.17 16.13 -8.04
CA LYS A 216 22.21 16.97 -7.41
C LYS A 216 22.33 16.74 -5.91
N LEU A 217 21.24 16.34 -5.24
CA LEU A 217 21.19 16.11 -3.80
C LEU A 217 21.69 14.71 -3.42
N MET A 218 21.49 13.72 -4.28
CA MET A 218 21.81 12.31 -4.03
C MET A 218 23.22 12.04 -3.51
N PRO A 219 24.31 12.70 -3.98
CA PRO A 219 25.66 12.45 -3.45
C PRO A 219 25.79 12.76 -1.96
N GLN A 220 25.18 13.87 -1.50
CA GLN A 220 25.19 14.29 -0.09
C GLN A 220 24.21 13.44 0.73
N MET A 221 23.03 13.14 0.19
CA MET A 221 22.04 12.29 0.84
C MET A 221 22.57 10.87 1.12
N ARG A 222 23.38 10.30 0.23
CA ARG A 222 24.03 9.00 0.46
C ARG A 222 25.02 8.99 1.62
N GLN A 223 25.56 10.15 2.00
CA GLN A 223 26.54 10.29 3.09
C GLN A 223 25.89 10.62 4.43
N GLY A 224 24.84 11.43 4.43
CA GLY A 224 24.26 11.95 5.65
C GLY A 224 22.74 12.04 5.67
N GLY A 225 22.06 11.31 4.79
CA GLY A 225 20.61 11.31 4.69
C GLY A 225 20.03 12.65 4.23
N VAL A 226 18.71 12.77 4.37
CA VAL A 226 17.97 13.99 4.00
C VAL A 226 18.41 15.18 4.86
N ALA A 227 18.79 14.97 6.12
CA ALA A 227 19.28 16.00 7.02
C ALA A 227 20.55 16.73 6.50
N ALA A 228 21.36 16.07 5.67
CA ALA A 228 22.54 16.68 5.07
C ALA A 228 22.23 17.72 3.97
N VAL A 229 21.01 17.72 3.44
CA VAL A 229 20.58 18.59 2.33
C VAL A 229 19.37 19.46 2.66
N SER A 230 18.65 19.16 3.73
CA SER A 230 17.50 19.92 4.20
C SER A 230 17.37 19.80 5.73
N GLU A 231 17.48 20.92 6.44
CA GLU A 231 17.30 20.97 7.89
C GLU A 231 15.86 20.66 8.30
N LEU A 232 14.87 21.09 7.48
CA LEU A 232 13.45 20.84 7.70
C LEU A 232 12.98 19.47 7.18
N GLY A 233 13.84 18.75 6.45
CA GLY A 233 13.47 17.52 5.79
C GLY A 233 12.67 17.68 4.49
N VAL A 234 12.31 18.89 4.08
CA VAL A 234 11.53 19.18 2.88
C VAL A 234 12.44 19.27 1.65
N LEU A 235 12.12 18.53 0.58
CA LEU A 235 12.81 18.58 -0.72
C LEU A 235 11.82 19.05 -1.80
N GLY A 236 11.45 20.32 -1.75
CA GLY A 236 10.46 20.97 -2.59
C GLY A 236 9.92 22.25 -1.95
N ASP A 237 8.77 22.72 -2.45
CA ASP A 237 8.08 23.91 -1.94
C ASP A 237 6.59 23.61 -1.65
N PRO A 238 6.20 23.33 -0.40
CA PRO A 238 4.81 23.07 -0.02
C PRO A 238 3.94 24.34 0.03
N THR A 239 4.52 25.55 0.02
CA THR A 239 3.75 26.81 0.17
C THR A 239 2.81 27.11 -0.99
N THR A 240 3.03 26.44 -2.13
CA THR A 240 2.20 26.56 -3.33
C THR A 240 1.13 25.47 -3.45
N ALA A 241 1.07 24.55 -2.48
CA ALA A 241 0.17 23.40 -2.53
C ALA A 241 -1.31 23.79 -2.35
N THR A 242 -2.19 23.11 -3.05
CA THR A 242 -3.63 23.27 -2.94
C THR A 242 -4.38 21.94 -3.04
N ALA A 243 -5.55 21.83 -2.41
CA ALA A 243 -6.39 20.64 -2.52
C ALA A 243 -6.85 20.36 -3.97
N GLN A 244 -7.05 21.41 -4.80
CA GLN A 244 -7.41 21.28 -6.20
C GLN A 244 -6.28 20.63 -7.02
N GLU A 245 -5.04 21.06 -6.81
CA GLU A 245 -3.86 20.39 -7.40
C GLU A 245 -3.73 18.96 -6.87
N GLY A 246 -4.02 18.73 -5.60
CA GLY A 246 -4.01 17.39 -5.00
C GLY A 246 -4.99 16.43 -5.68
N GLU A 247 -6.20 16.89 -6.00
CA GLU A 247 -7.18 16.11 -6.78
C GLU A 247 -6.63 15.74 -8.16
N ARG A 248 -6.04 16.71 -8.87
CA ARG A 248 -5.45 16.50 -10.20
C ARG A 248 -4.28 15.54 -10.15
N ILE A 249 -3.35 15.71 -9.20
CA ILE A 249 -2.16 14.89 -9.02
C ILE A 249 -2.56 13.44 -8.65
N LEU A 250 -3.50 13.29 -7.71
CA LEU A 250 -4.02 11.97 -7.34
C LEU A 250 -4.66 11.26 -8.54
N ALA A 251 -5.46 11.98 -9.34
CA ALA A 251 -6.07 11.42 -10.55
C ALA A 251 -5.01 10.95 -11.55
N GLU A 252 -3.92 11.70 -11.73
CA GLU A 252 -2.79 11.34 -12.60
C GLU A 252 -2.07 10.07 -12.10
N MET A 253 -1.78 9.98 -10.79
CA MET A 253 -1.20 8.79 -10.17
C MET A 253 -2.08 7.55 -10.38
N VAL A 254 -3.40 7.70 -10.17
CA VAL A 254 -4.38 6.63 -10.36
C VAL A 254 -4.45 6.20 -11.82
N ASP A 255 -4.42 7.15 -12.76
CA ASP A 255 -4.41 6.86 -14.21
C ASP A 255 -3.16 6.09 -14.62
N ALA A 256 -1.99 6.53 -14.16
CA ALA A 256 -0.73 5.87 -14.45
C ALA A 256 -0.69 4.45 -13.90
N CYS A 257 -1.02 4.25 -12.63
CA CYS A 257 -1.07 2.94 -12.01
C CYS A 257 -2.12 2.02 -12.68
N SER A 258 -3.32 2.53 -12.95
CA SER A 258 -4.38 1.75 -13.61
C SER A 258 -3.94 1.26 -14.99
N ARG A 259 -3.33 2.12 -15.82
CA ARG A 259 -2.81 1.74 -17.14
C ARG A 259 -1.75 0.64 -17.05
N ARG A 260 -0.77 0.78 -16.15
CA ARG A 260 0.30 -0.21 -15.93
C ARG A 260 -0.26 -1.55 -15.46
N ILE A 261 -1.19 -1.53 -14.51
CA ILE A 261 -1.83 -2.74 -13.97
C ILE A 261 -2.68 -3.44 -15.04
N THR A 262 -3.46 -2.70 -15.84
CA THR A 262 -4.25 -3.27 -16.93
C THR A 262 -3.36 -3.89 -18.01
N ARG A 263 -2.27 -3.21 -18.41
CA ARG A 263 -1.33 -3.73 -19.40
C ARG A 263 -0.56 -4.94 -18.91
N TRP A 264 -0.22 -4.99 -17.63
CA TRP A 264 0.53 -6.04 -16.95
C TRP A 264 1.81 -6.46 -17.66
N VAL A 265 2.67 -5.51 -17.98
CA VAL A 265 3.98 -5.74 -18.60
C VAL A 265 5.08 -5.46 -17.58
N PRO A 266 5.43 -6.43 -16.73
CA PRO A 266 6.51 -6.27 -15.78
C PRO A 266 7.88 -6.38 -16.50
N ASP A 267 8.79 -5.50 -16.10
CA ASP A 267 10.20 -5.62 -16.50
C ASP A 267 10.91 -6.76 -15.71
N ARG A 268 12.23 -6.87 -15.86
CA ARG A 268 13.04 -7.89 -15.17
C ARG A 268 12.94 -7.82 -13.65
N ASP A 269 12.73 -6.63 -13.10
CA ASP A 269 12.66 -6.33 -11.67
C ASP A 269 11.19 -6.29 -11.17
N GLY A 270 10.25 -6.71 -12.03
CA GLY A 270 8.83 -6.80 -11.73
C GLY A 270 8.10 -5.44 -11.72
N MET A 271 8.75 -4.35 -12.13
CA MET A 271 8.10 -3.05 -12.25
C MET A 271 7.18 -3.05 -13.47
N LEU A 272 5.92 -2.66 -13.27
CA LEU A 272 4.93 -2.53 -14.35
C LEU A 272 5.18 -1.24 -15.15
N THR A 273 5.25 -1.37 -16.50
CA THR A 273 5.58 -0.29 -17.44
C THR A 273 4.40 0.12 -18.31
#